data_940f44d5d2961bbc5bff50da7e77ffc5
#
_entry.id   940f44d5d2961bbc5bff50da7e77ffc5
#
_cell.length_a   1.000
_cell.length_b   1.000
_cell.length_c   1.000
_cell.angle_alpha   90.00
_cell.angle_beta   90.00
_cell.angle_gamma   90.00
#
_symmetry.space_group_name_H-M   'P 1'
#
loop_
_entity.id
_entity.type
_entity.pdbx_description
1 polymer ?
#
loop_
_entity_poly.entity_id
_entity_poly.type
_entity_poly.pdbx_seq_one_letter_code
_entity_poly.pdbx_strand_id
1 'polypeptide(L)'
;MPVMQTSNLTPRQYWEEVKANPNRAKFGFGEKAAIINIDCQRAYTDIDNFKTAYQTDPQQLHYINELSALARAKNMPVIWTYVAYMDNADDAGVWGTRTNTPDSLQNIKVGDARAELDPRLEIDYSRDAIINKRMASVFHETLIPSLLTWHKVDTVILTGGSTSGCIRASVVASLSSGYRTIVPEECTADKHEIPHFANLCDIMLKYADVEPVSAVKNWLQQHPGCKPIRQARGCSF
;
A
#
# COMPACT_ATOMS: atom_id res chain seq x y z
N MET A 1 5.44 -17.44 36.12
CA MET A 1 6.13 -17.25 34.84
C MET A 1 5.18 -16.51 33.92
N PRO A 2 5.59 -15.52 33.17
CA PRO A 2 4.71 -14.90 32.18
C PRO A 2 4.39 -15.94 31.11
N VAL A 3 3.12 -16.26 31.01
CA VAL A 3 2.59 -17.18 30.00
C VAL A 3 2.09 -16.33 28.84
N MET A 4 2.14 -16.87 27.62
CA MET A 4 1.49 -16.25 26.47
C MET A 4 0.05 -15.90 26.84
N GLN A 5 -0.35 -14.65 26.65
CA GLN A 5 -1.75 -14.26 26.84
C GLN A 5 -2.57 -14.91 25.73
N THR A 6 -3.59 -15.65 26.14
CA THR A 6 -4.57 -16.25 25.23
C THR A 6 -5.83 -15.42 25.21
N SER A 7 -6.49 -15.33 24.05
CA SER A 7 -7.76 -14.63 23.88
C SER A 7 -8.72 -15.54 23.12
N ASN A 8 -10.00 -15.48 23.50
CA ASN A 8 -11.09 -16.12 22.76
C ASN A 8 -11.75 -15.16 21.75
N LEU A 9 -11.20 -13.97 21.60
CA LEU A 9 -11.70 -12.98 20.66
C LEU A 9 -11.41 -13.41 19.20
N THR A 10 -12.33 -13.10 18.32
CA THR A 10 -12.03 -13.15 16.89
C THR A 10 -10.98 -12.09 16.54
N PRO A 11 -10.23 -12.23 15.45
CA PRO A 11 -9.26 -11.20 15.02
C PRO A 11 -9.88 -9.82 14.86
N ARG A 12 -11.11 -9.73 14.35
CA ARG A 12 -11.87 -8.48 14.26
C ARG A 12 -12.14 -7.87 15.64
N GLN A 13 -12.63 -8.66 16.58
CA GLN A 13 -12.89 -8.17 17.94
C GLN A 13 -11.59 -7.70 18.61
N TYR A 14 -10.51 -8.44 18.45
CA TYR A 14 -9.21 -8.04 18.97
C TYR A 14 -8.70 -6.75 18.30
N TRP A 15 -8.93 -6.60 17.01
CA TRP A 15 -8.60 -5.35 16.30
C TRP A 15 -9.37 -4.16 16.87
N GLU A 16 -10.66 -4.28 17.13
CA GLU A 16 -11.45 -3.19 17.74
C GLU A 16 -10.94 -2.80 19.13
N GLU A 17 -10.50 -3.76 19.95
CA GLU A 17 -9.87 -3.47 21.24
C GLU A 17 -8.53 -2.74 21.07
N VAL A 18 -7.67 -3.20 20.16
CA VAL A 18 -6.38 -2.56 19.86
C VAL A 18 -6.59 -1.15 19.33
N LYS A 19 -7.54 -0.96 18.44
CA LYS A 19 -7.89 0.35 17.86
C LYS A 19 -8.39 1.33 18.92
N ALA A 20 -9.22 0.86 19.85
CA ALA A 20 -9.75 1.67 20.94
C ALA A 20 -8.66 2.10 21.93
N ASN A 21 -7.68 1.25 22.19
CA ASN A 21 -6.58 1.55 23.11
C ASN A 21 -5.29 0.81 22.73
N PRO A 22 -4.54 1.32 21.77
CA PRO A 22 -3.32 0.65 21.26
C PRO A 22 -2.19 0.65 22.32
N ASN A 23 -2.30 1.44 23.38
CA ASN A 23 -1.24 1.62 24.39
C ASN A 23 0.14 1.89 23.75
N ARG A 24 0.15 2.70 22.71
CA ARG A 24 1.32 3.14 21.95
C ARG A 24 1.18 4.61 21.57
N ALA A 25 2.30 5.33 21.59
CA ALA A 25 2.36 6.66 21.00
C ALA A 25 2.28 6.56 19.47
N LYS A 26 1.57 7.48 18.84
CA LYS A 26 1.55 7.59 17.38
C LYS A 26 2.87 8.15 16.87
N PHE A 27 3.31 7.68 15.70
CA PHE A 27 4.40 8.32 14.95
C PHE A 27 3.95 9.67 14.40
N GLY A 28 2.69 9.79 14.05
CA GLY A 28 2.07 10.97 13.46
C GLY A 28 2.54 11.24 12.04
N PHE A 29 1.97 12.26 11.44
CA PHE A 29 2.40 12.76 10.14
C PHE A 29 3.62 13.68 10.30
N GLY A 30 4.51 13.67 9.30
CA GLY A 30 5.62 14.61 9.19
C GLY A 30 5.26 15.84 8.35
N GLU A 31 6.26 16.34 7.62
CA GLU A 31 6.11 17.55 6.80
C GLU A 31 5.74 17.24 5.34
N LYS A 32 6.15 16.08 4.82
CA LYS A 32 5.92 15.72 3.42
C LYS A 32 5.63 14.24 3.25
N ALA A 33 4.42 13.94 2.81
CA ALA A 33 4.01 12.57 2.53
C ALA A 33 4.19 12.19 1.05
N ALA A 34 4.25 10.87 0.82
CA ALA A 34 3.96 10.23 -0.46
C ALA A 34 2.84 9.21 -0.26
N ILE A 35 1.96 9.08 -1.25
CA ILE A 35 0.99 7.99 -1.27
C ILE A 35 1.52 6.88 -2.18
N ILE A 36 1.51 5.65 -1.68
CA ILE A 36 1.86 4.46 -2.46
C ILE A 36 0.67 3.52 -2.46
N ASN A 37 0.05 3.40 -3.61
CA ASN A 37 -1.10 2.54 -3.87
C ASN A 37 -0.59 1.19 -4.35
N ILE A 38 -0.67 0.18 -3.48
CA ILE A 38 -0.02 -1.11 -3.66
C ILE A 38 -0.98 -2.08 -4.34
N ASP A 39 -0.61 -2.50 -5.55
CA ASP A 39 -1.21 -3.61 -6.29
C ASP A 39 -2.73 -3.49 -6.47
N CYS A 40 -3.24 -2.27 -6.71
CA CYS A 40 -4.63 -2.04 -7.07
C CYS A 40 -4.88 -2.45 -8.53
N GLN A 41 -4.46 -3.67 -8.89
CA GLN A 41 -4.57 -4.27 -10.21
C GLN A 41 -5.74 -5.26 -10.28
N ARG A 42 -6.24 -5.51 -11.47
CA ARG A 42 -7.44 -6.33 -11.71
C ARG A 42 -7.35 -7.72 -11.09
N ALA A 43 -6.17 -8.34 -11.06
CA ALA A 43 -5.99 -9.63 -10.38
C ALA A 43 -6.49 -9.62 -8.93
N TYR A 44 -6.51 -8.46 -8.25
CA TYR A 44 -6.83 -8.33 -6.82
C TYR A 44 -8.06 -7.48 -6.53
N THR A 45 -8.56 -6.72 -7.50
CA THR A 45 -9.67 -5.78 -7.32
C THR A 45 -10.92 -6.13 -8.15
N ASP A 46 -10.77 -6.87 -9.23
CA ASP A 46 -11.84 -7.25 -10.15
C ASP A 46 -12.47 -8.59 -9.72
N ILE A 47 -13.36 -8.51 -8.72
CA ILE A 47 -13.99 -9.67 -8.07
C ILE A 47 -14.93 -10.46 -9.00
N ASP A 48 -15.38 -9.83 -10.08
CA ASP A 48 -16.29 -10.46 -11.03
C ASP A 48 -15.55 -11.38 -12.01
N ASN A 49 -14.28 -11.05 -12.31
CA ASN A 49 -13.50 -11.75 -13.33
C ASN A 49 -12.35 -12.60 -12.77
N PHE A 50 -11.81 -12.30 -11.60
CA PHE A 50 -10.65 -13.00 -11.08
C PHE A 50 -10.87 -13.59 -9.69
N LYS A 51 -10.66 -14.90 -9.54
CA LYS A 51 -10.80 -15.62 -8.26
C LYS A 51 -9.80 -15.15 -7.19
N THR A 52 -8.69 -14.54 -7.59
CA THR A 52 -7.68 -13.99 -6.69
C THR A 52 -8.10 -12.64 -6.11
N ALA A 53 -9.06 -11.97 -6.72
CA ALA A 53 -9.54 -10.68 -6.28
C ALA A 53 -10.32 -10.79 -4.95
N TYR A 54 -10.31 -9.69 -4.22
CA TYR A 54 -10.94 -9.55 -2.91
C TYR A 54 -11.39 -8.11 -2.67
N GLN A 55 -12.36 -7.98 -1.78
CA GLN A 55 -12.90 -6.68 -1.39
C GLN A 55 -13.20 -6.72 0.11
N THR A 56 -12.55 -5.86 0.88
CA THR A 56 -12.82 -5.70 2.32
C THR A 56 -13.79 -4.55 2.53
N ASP A 57 -13.48 -3.37 2.02
CA ASP A 57 -14.38 -2.21 1.98
C ASP A 57 -14.80 -1.94 0.53
N PRO A 58 -16.11 -1.86 0.23
CA PRO A 58 -16.60 -1.55 -1.12
C PRO A 58 -16.14 -0.18 -1.64
N GLN A 59 -15.82 0.76 -0.75
CA GLN A 59 -15.38 2.11 -1.08
C GLN A 59 -13.85 2.24 -1.19
N GLN A 60 -13.10 1.16 -1.01
CA GLN A 60 -11.63 1.21 -0.97
C GLN A 60 -11.03 2.01 -2.14
N LEU A 61 -11.37 1.68 -3.38
CA LEU A 61 -10.79 2.35 -4.55
C LEU A 61 -11.24 3.81 -4.65
N HIS A 62 -12.47 4.12 -4.23
CA HIS A 62 -12.94 5.49 -4.16
C HIS A 62 -12.11 6.32 -3.16
N TYR A 63 -11.87 5.80 -1.96
CA TYR A 63 -11.04 6.47 -0.97
C TYR A 63 -9.60 6.64 -1.44
N ILE A 64 -9.03 5.65 -2.12
CA ILE A 64 -7.69 5.71 -2.69
C ILE A 64 -7.61 6.84 -3.73
N ASN A 65 -8.62 6.98 -4.60
CA ASN A 65 -8.69 8.07 -5.56
C ASN A 65 -8.75 9.44 -4.88
N GLU A 66 -9.61 9.61 -3.87
CA GLU A 66 -9.72 10.86 -3.11
C GLU A 66 -8.38 11.24 -2.43
N LEU A 67 -7.74 10.31 -1.74
CA LEU A 67 -6.44 10.56 -1.10
C LEU A 67 -5.37 10.92 -2.13
N SER A 68 -5.33 10.22 -3.26
CA SER A 68 -4.38 10.47 -4.36
C SER A 68 -4.59 11.86 -4.98
N ALA A 69 -5.86 12.26 -5.20
CA ALA A 69 -6.19 13.59 -5.70
C ALA A 69 -5.76 14.70 -4.72
N LEU A 70 -6.03 14.52 -3.42
CA LEU A 70 -5.60 15.45 -2.38
C LEU A 70 -4.07 15.57 -2.30
N ALA A 71 -3.35 14.46 -2.39
CA ALA A 71 -1.89 14.47 -2.38
C ALA A 71 -1.32 15.22 -3.59
N ARG A 72 -1.86 14.99 -4.81
CA ARG A 72 -1.47 15.73 -6.02
C ARG A 72 -1.71 17.23 -5.87
N ALA A 73 -2.85 17.63 -5.29
CA ALA A 73 -3.18 19.04 -5.04
C ALA A 73 -2.18 19.71 -4.06
N LYS A 74 -1.51 18.91 -3.23
CA LYS A 74 -0.48 19.38 -2.27
C LYS A 74 0.95 19.21 -2.78
N ASN A 75 1.15 18.85 -4.05
CA ASN A 75 2.47 18.54 -4.65
C ASN A 75 3.21 17.42 -3.91
N MET A 76 2.47 16.45 -3.41
CA MET A 76 2.99 15.21 -2.84
C MET A 76 3.03 14.12 -3.90
N PRO A 77 4.05 13.23 -3.93
CA PRO A 77 4.13 12.14 -4.88
C PRO A 77 2.98 11.15 -4.71
N VAL A 78 2.45 10.68 -5.83
CA VAL A 78 1.53 9.54 -5.90
C VAL A 78 2.19 8.45 -6.73
N ILE A 79 2.23 7.24 -6.18
CA ILE A 79 2.91 6.09 -6.75
C ILE A 79 1.91 4.93 -6.79
N TRP A 80 1.85 4.25 -7.92
CA TRP A 80 1.03 3.06 -8.14
C TRP A 80 1.95 1.88 -8.40
N THR A 81 1.71 0.76 -7.73
CA THR A 81 2.44 -0.46 -8.03
C THR A 81 1.51 -1.55 -8.56
N TYR A 82 2.10 -2.44 -9.33
CA TYR A 82 1.47 -3.67 -9.77
C TYR A 82 2.49 -4.80 -9.78
N VAL A 83 2.02 -6.03 -9.71
CA VAL A 83 2.84 -7.24 -9.81
C VAL A 83 2.66 -7.84 -11.19
N ALA A 84 3.74 -8.04 -11.90
CA ALA A 84 3.77 -8.81 -13.15
C ALA A 84 5.17 -9.39 -13.39
N TYR A 85 5.22 -10.54 -14.00
CA TYR A 85 6.43 -11.32 -14.22
C TYR A 85 6.67 -11.55 -15.71
N MET A 86 7.93 -11.90 -16.05
CA MET A 86 8.30 -12.37 -17.39
C MET A 86 7.58 -13.67 -17.75
N ASP A 87 7.49 -14.00 -19.03
CA ASP A 87 6.79 -15.19 -19.51
C ASP A 87 7.32 -16.49 -18.90
N ASN A 88 8.65 -16.59 -18.72
CA ASN A 88 9.30 -17.74 -18.08
C ASN A 88 9.20 -17.74 -16.56
N ALA A 89 8.73 -16.64 -15.94
CA ALA A 89 8.61 -16.44 -14.50
C ALA A 89 9.90 -16.53 -13.70
N ASP A 90 11.07 -16.44 -14.30
CA ASP A 90 12.37 -16.50 -13.62
C ASP A 90 12.50 -15.36 -12.59
N ASP A 91 11.92 -14.19 -12.89
CA ASP A 91 11.91 -13.02 -12.02
C ASP A 91 10.94 -13.10 -10.85
N ALA A 92 10.13 -14.15 -10.74
CA ALA A 92 9.35 -14.48 -9.55
C ALA A 92 10.20 -15.20 -8.48
N GLY A 93 11.31 -15.80 -8.88
CA GLY A 93 12.24 -16.49 -7.99
C GLY A 93 11.56 -17.56 -7.14
N VAL A 94 12.05 -17.75 -5.93
CA VAL A 94 11.52 -18.75 -4.99
C VAL A 94 10.03 -18.49 -4.66
N TRP A 95 9.59 -17.25 -4.67
CA TRP A 95 8.19 -16.94 -4.39
C TRP A 95 7.23 -17.58 -5.40
N GLY A 96 7.61 -17.62 -6.67
CA GLY A 96 6.86 -18.27 -7.74
C GLY A 96 6.74 -19.79 -7.62
N THR A 97 7.47 -20.44 -6.71
CA THR A 97 7.44 -21.90 -6.56
C THR A 97 6.40 -22.39 -5.55
N ARG A 98 5.74 -21.51 -4.81
CA ARG A 98 4.81 -21.89 -3.72
C ARG A 98 3.56 -22.62 -4.18
N THR A 99 3.06 -22.28 -5.35
CA THR A 99 1.89 -22.90 -5.96
C THR A 99 2.06 -22.94 -7.47
N ASN A 100 1.39 -23.90 -8.13
CA ASN A 100 1.40 -24.04 -9.58
C ASN A 100 -0.01 -24.26 -10.10
N THR A 101 -0.82 -23.20 -10.04
CA THR A 101 -2.17 -23.16 -10.60
C THR A 101 -2.27 -22.00 -11.58
N PRO A 102 -3.28 -21.95 -12.46
CA PRO A 102 -3.50 -20.80 -13.34
C PRO A 102 -3.60 -19.47 -12.60
N ASP A 103 -4.10 -19.51 -11.36
CA ASP A 103 -4.27 -18.34 -10.50
C ASP A 103 -3.02 -17.95 -9.71
N SER A 104 -1.94 -18.74 -9.80
CA SER A 104 -0.71 -18.48 -9.06
C SER A 104 -0.07 -17.15 -9.45
N LEU A 105 0.65 -16.56 -8.49
CA LEU A 105 1.26 -15.24 -8.60
C LEU A 105 2.16 -15.10 -9.83
N GLN A 106 3.06 -16.08 -10.05
CA GLN A 106 4.01 -16.09 -11.18
C GLN A 106 3.33 -16.17 -12.56
N ASN A 107 2.04 -16.44 -12.59
CA ASN A 107 1.23 -16.47 -13.81
C ASN A 107 0.56 -15.14 -14.13
N ILE A 108 0.82 -14.10 -13.37
CA ILE A 108 0.50 -12.71 -13.75
C ILE A 108 1.64 -12.21 -14.63
N LYS A 109 1.41 -12.17 -15.95
CA LYS A 109 2.45 -11.78 -16.91
C LYS A 109 2.39 -10.30 -17.25
N VAL A 110 3.53 -9.74 -17.64
CA VAL A 110 3.56 -8.38 -18.19
C VAL A 110 2.67 -8.31 -19.43
N GLY A 111 1.72 -7.37 -19.44
CA GLY A 111 0.75 -7.20 -20.51
C GLY A 111 -0.55 -8.00 -20.36
N ASP A 112 -0.65 -8.86 -19.35
CA ASP A 112 -1.90 -9.55 -19.04
C ASP A 112 -2.95 -8.62 -18.43
N ALA A 113 -4.23 -8.91 -18.68
CA ALA A 113 -5.35 -8.22 -18.04
C ALA A 113 -5.27 -8.27 -16.50
N ARG A 114 -4.71 -9.34 -15.92
CA ARG A 114 -4.48 -9.48 -14.48
C ARG A 114 -3.46 -8.47 -13.93
N ALA A 115 -2.53 -8.01 -14.77
CA ALA A 115 -1.51 -7.03 -14.40
C ALA A 115 -2.00 -5.58 -14.55
N GLU A 116 -3.07 -5.34 -15.30
CA GLU A 116 -3.62 -4.00 -15.52
C GLU A 116 -4.10 -3.39 -14.20
N LEU A 117 -3.77 -2.12 -13.98
CA LEU A 117 -4.37 -1.36 -12.88
C LEU A 117 -5.89 -1.24 -13.09
N ASP A 118 -6.63 -1.26 -12.00
CA ASP A 118 -8.10 -1.25 -12.06
C ASP A 118 -8.62 -0.01 -12.79
N PRO A 119 -9.52 -0.16 -13.79
CA PRO A 119 -10.02 0.97 -14.58
C PRO A 119 -10.84 2.01 -13.78
N ARG A 120 -11.23 1.68 -12.54
CA ARG A 120 -11.89 2.62 -11.62
C ARG A 120 -10.91 3.58 -10.95
N LEU A 121 -9.59 3.39 -11.11
CA LEU A 121 -8.57 4.25 -10.53
C LEU A 121 -8.40 5.54 -11.35
N GLU A 122 -8.27 6.65 -10.64
CA GLU A 122 -8.03 7.97 -11.22
C GLU A 122 -6.53 8.28 -11.24
N ILE A 123 -5.81 7.72 -12.22
CA ILE A 123 -4.36 7.84 -12.37
C ILE A 123 -4.03 9.05 -13.27
N ASP A 124 -3.19 9.93 -12.77
CA ASP A 124 -2.60 11.00 -13.59
C ASP A 124 -1.29 10.53 -14.21
N TYR A 125 -1.38 9.94 -15.41
CA TYR A 125 -0.22 9.40 -16.13
C TYR A 125 0.88 10.42 -16.46
N SER A 126 0.60 11.71 -16.31
CA SER A 126 1.60 12.78 -16.51
C SER A 126 2.40 13.09 -15.24
N ARG A 127 1.93 12.67 -14.08
CA ARG A 127 2.50 13.05 -12.77
C ARG A 127 2.79 11.87 -11.86
N ASP A 128 1.98 10.82 -11.92
CA ASP A 128 2.08 9.67 -11.04
C ASP A 128 3.15 8.70 -11.53
N ALA A 129 3.87 8.09 -10.60
CA ALA A 129 4.79 7.02 -10.94
C ALA A 129 4.06 5.66 -10.96
N ILE A 130 4.23 4.89 -12.03
CA ILE A 130 3.68 3.53 -12.13
C ILE A 130 4.85 2.56 -12.18
N ILE A 131 4.86 1.61 -11.24
CA ILE A 131 6.03 0.76 -10.99
C ILE A 131 5.61 -0.70 -10.92
N ASN A 132 6.20 -1.52 -11.81
CA ASN A 132 6.15 -2.96 -11.65
C ASN A 132 7.07 -3.38 -10.51
N LYS A 133 6.54 -4.11 -9.55
CA LYS A 133 7.34 -4.75 -8.50
C LYS A 133 7.22 -6.27 -8.56
N ARG A 134 8.25 -6.98 -8.16
CA ARG A 134 8.29 -8.44 -8.21
C ARG A 134 8.22 -9.09 -6.84
N MET A 135 8.59 -8.36 -5.79
CA MET A 135 8.62 -8.85 -4.41
C MET A 135 7.51 -8.22 -3.57
N ALA A 136 7.24 -8.76 -2.39
CA ALA A 136 6.16 -8.32 -1.52
C ALA A 136 6.30 -6.83 -1.14
N SER A 137 7.48 -6.40 -0.69
CA SER A 137 7.71 -5.01 -0.31
C SER A 137 7.92 -4.12 -1.54
N VAL A 138 7.29 -2.94 -1.56
CA VAL A 138 7.52 -1.89 -2.56
C VAL A 138 8.91 -1.25 -2.44
N PHE A 139 9.62 -1.48 -1.35
CA PHE A 139 10.98 -0.99 -1.14
C PHE A 139 12.06 -1.92 -1.68
N HIS A 140 11.68 -3.15 -2.07
CA HIS A 140 12.64 -4.13 -2.56
C HIS A 140 12.68 -4.15 -4.09
N GLU A 141 13.87 -3.97 -4.66
CA GLU A 141 14.14 -3.97 -6.11
C GLU A 141 13.28 -3.00 -6.93
N THR A 142 12.92 -1.86 -6.33
CA THR A 142 12.17 -0.80 -7.03
C THR A 142 12.90 0.53 -6.94
N LEU A 143 12.47 1.48 -7.77
CA LEU A 143 12.98 2.85 -7.72
C LEU A 143 12.28 3.71 -6.64
N ILE A 144 11.33 3.16 -5.88
CA ILE A 144 10.57 3.90 -4.86
C ILE A 144 11.48 4.58 -3.82
N PRO A 145 12.49 3.92 -3.24
CA PRO A 145 13.38 4.58 -2.29
C PRO A 145 14.06 5.84 -2.87
N SER A 146 14.48 5.77 -4.13
CA SER A 146 15.11 6.93 -4.82
C SER A 146 14.12 8.06 -5.05
N LEU A 147 12.86 7.74 -5.43
CA LEU A 147 11.79 8.73 -5.57
C LEU A 147 11.49 9.42 -4.24
N LEU A 148 11.33 8.66 -3.16
CA LEU A 148 11.06 9.21 -1.84
C LEU A 148 12.19 10.15 -1.38
N THR A 149 13.44 9.75 -1.58
CA THR A 149 14.62 10.57 -1.28
C THR A 149 14.63 11.84 -2.12
N TRP A 150 14.41 11.73 -3.44
CA TRP A 150 14.36 12.88 -4.34
C TRP A 150 13.28 13.88 -3.92
N HIS A 151 12.11 13.38 -3.55
CA HIS A 151 11.00 14.20 -3.11
C HIS A 151 11.14 14.69 -1.66
N LYS A 152 12.20 14.28 -0.92
CA LYS A 152 12.40 14.60 0.51
C LYS A 152 11.18 14.22 1.34
N VAL A 153 10.66 13.02 1.09
CA VAL A 153 9.52 12.45 1.82
C VAL A 153 9.98 12.01 3.21
N ASP A 154 9.20 12.28 4.23
CA ASP A 154 9.38 11.82 5.60
C ASP A 154 8.24 10.91 6.07
N THR A 155 7.15 10.90 5.34
CA THR A 155 5.94 10.15 5.67
C THR A 155 5.45 9.35 4.46
N VAL A 156 5.13 8.08 4.67
CA VAL A 156 4.60 7.21 3.61
C VAL A 156 3.20 6.77 3.99
N ILE A 157 2.23 7.05 3.13
CA ILE A 157 0.84 6.60 3.27
C ILE A 157 0.68 5.39 2.36
N LEU A 158 0.41 4.20 2.93
CA LEU A 158 0.31 2.94 2.20
C LEU A 158 -1.15 2.49 2.09
N THR A 159 -1.60 2.26 0.87
CA THR A 159 -2.95 1.77 0.53
C THR A 159 -2.87 0.56 -0.39
N GLY A 160 -4.00 -0.11 -0.64
CA GLY A 160 -4.10 -1.22 -1.58
C GLY A 160 -4.21 -2.59 -0.93
N GLY A 161 -3.41 -3.57 -1.37
CA GLY A 161 -3.52 -4.95 -0.88
C GLY A 161 -2.27 -5.82 -1.16
N SER A 162 -2.23 -7.02 -0.61
CA SER A 162 -3.08 -7.48 0.50
C SER A 162 -2.52 -7.00 1.83
N THR A 163 -3.40 -6.78 2.81
CA THR A 163 -3.01 -6.30 4.14
C THR A 163 -1.94 -7.18 4.77
N SER A 164 -2.13 -8.50 4.74
CA SER A 164 -1.20 -9.49 5.32
C SER A 164 0.04 -9.76 4.46
N GLY A 165 0.06 -9.26 3.24
CA GLY A 165 1.13 -9.48 2.26
C GLY A 165 1.93 -8.21 1.97
N CYS A 166 1.64 -7.61 0.81
CA CYS A 166 2.44 -6.50 0.31
C CYS A 166 2.34 -5.25 1.19
N ILE A 167 1.18 -4.97 1.81
CA ILE A 167 1.03 -3.87 2.77
C ILE A 167 1.95 -4.11 3.96
N ARG A 168 1.80 -5.24 4.66
CA ARG A 168 2.63 -5.55 5.83
C ARG A 168 4.12 -5.51 5.53
N ALA A 169 4.54 -6.15 4.44
CA ALA A 169 5.94 -6.18 4.03
C ALA A 169 6.49 -4.77 3.78
N SER A 170 5.69 -3.92 3.12
CA SER A 170 6.06 -2.54 2.83
C SER A 170 6.07 -1.65 4.08
N VAL A 171 5.14 -1.86 5.00
CA VAL A 171 5.10 -1.14 6.29
C VAL A 171 6.38 -1.39 7.09
N VAL A 172 6.80 -2.66 7.23
CA VAL A 172 8.02 -3.02 7.95
C VAL A 172 9.25 -2.42 7.29
N ALA A 173 9.33 -2.47 5.96
CA ALA A 173 10.44 -1.90 5.21
C ALA A 173 10.47 -0.37 5.29
N SER A 174 9.30 0.29 5.26
CA SER A 174 9.15 1.74 5.40
C SER A 174 9.70 2.23 6.74
N LEU A 175 9.23 1.62 7.84
CA LEU A 175 9.74 1.93 9.18
C LEU A 175 11.25 1.70 9.27
N SER A 176 11.74 0.55 8.75
CA SER A 176 13.17 0.20 8.77
C SER A 176 14.02 1.18 7.96
N SER A 177 13.41 1.88 6.99
CA SER A 177 14.04 2.93 6.19
C SER A 177 13.90 4.33 6.80
N GLY A 178 13.31 4.44 8.01
CA GLY A 178 13.21 5.69 8.76
C GLY A 178 12.00 6.57 8.41
N TYR A 179 11.02 6.06 7.68
CA TYR A 179 9.80 6.81 7.36
C TYR A 179 8.74 6.65 8.45
N ARG A 180 8.00 7.73 8.72
CA ARG A 180 6.69 7.65 9.39
C ARG A 180 5.74 6.93 8.44
N THR A 181 5.06 5.92 8.92
CA THR A 181 4.18 5.11 8.05
C THR A 181 2.76 5.22 8.55
N ILE A 182 1.86 5.57 7.65
CA ILE A 182 0.42 5.70 7.90
C ILE A 182 -0.31 4.72 7.00
N VAL A 183 -1.24 3.97 7.57
CA VAL A 183 -2.09 3.02 6.85
C VAL A 183 -3.54 3.42 7.07
N PRO A 184 -4.23 3.98 6.06
CA PRO A 184 -5.67 4.21 6.15
C PRO A 184 -6.41 2.86 6.16
N GLU A 185 -7.15 2.56 7.24
CA GLU A 185 -7.79 1.25 7.44
C GLU A 185 -8.66 0.87 6.24
N GLU A 186 -9.56 1.75 5.84
CA GLU A 186 -10.55 1.49 4.78
C GLU A 186 -9.92 1.45 3.36
N CYS A 187 -8.65 1.87 3.25
CA CYS A 187 -7.88 1.82 1.99
C CYS A 187 -7.05 0.54 1.87
N THR A 188 -7.19 -0.43 2.77
CA THR A 188 -6.50 -1.71 2.69
C THR A 188 -7.48 -2.86 2.60
N ALA A 189 -7.11 -3.92 1.89
CA ALA A 189 -7.95 -5.09 1.73
C ALA A 189 -7.15 -6.39 1.78
N ASP A 190 -7.84 -7.48 2.11
CA ASP A 190 -7.28 -8.83 2.09
C ASP A 190 -8.36 -9.84 1.71
N LYS A 191 -7.94 -11.01 1.24
CA LYS A 191 -8.87 -12.08 0.84
C LYS A 191 -9.58 -12.71 2.03
N HIS A 192 -8.96 -12.72 3.20
CA HIS A 192 -9.48 -13.37 4.39
C HIS A 192 -9.47 -12.42 5.59
N GLU A 193 -10.56 -12.44 6.34
CA GLU A 193 -10.76 -11.59 7.50
C GLU A 193 -9.70 -11.82 8.59
N ILE A 194 -9.36 -13.09 8.86
CA ILE A 194 -8.41 -13.44 9.93
C ILE A 194 -7.04 -12.79 9.68
N PRO A 195 -6.35 -13.03 8.57
CA PRO A 195 -5.07 -12.38 8.30
C PRO A 195 -5.21 -10.85 8.19
N HIS A 196 -6.31 -10.32 7.65
CA HIS A 196 -6.52 -8.88 7.57
C HIS A 196 -6.41 -8.20 8.94
N PHE A 197 -7.29 -8.56 9.87
CA PHE A 197 -7.32 -7.90 11.18
C PHE A 197 -6.12 -8.25 12.06
N ALA A 198 -5.60 -9.48 12.00
CA ALA A 198 -4.39 -9.84 12.71
C ALA A 198 -3.19 -8.99 12.28
N ASN A 199 -3.09 -8.69 10.98
CA ASN A 199 -2.01 -7.85 10.49
C ASN A 199 -2.23 -6.35 10.73
N LEU A 200 -3.47 -5.85 10.72
CA LEU A 200 -3.75 -4.48 11.18
C LEU A 200 -3.34 -4.29 12.65
N CYS A 201 -3.62 -5.28 13.52
CA CYS A 201 -3.14 -5.27 14.90
C CYS A 201 -1.62 -5.23 14.98
N ASP A 202 -0.95 -6.11 14.23
CA ASP A 202 0.51 -6.20 14.23
C ASP A 202 1.16 -4.90 13.73
N ILE A 203 0.60 -4.33 12.66
CA ILE A 203 1.01 -3.04 12.09
C ILE A 203 0.87 -1.92 13.12
N MET A 204 -0.31 -1.76 13.73
CA MET A 204 -0.60 -0.68 14.66
C MET A 204 0.22 -0.77 15.95
N LEU A 205 0.41 -1.97 16.46
CA LEU A 205 1.14 -2.17 17.72
C LEU A 205 2.65 -1.98 17.59
N LYS A 206 3.22 -2.05 16.36
CA LYS A 206 4.67 -2.15 16.20
C LYS A 206 5.27 -1.23 15.13
N TYR A 207 4.60 -1.00 14.00
CA TYR A 207 5.28 -0.55 12.80
C TYR A 207 4.76 0.73 12.17
N ALA A 208 3.46 1.03 12.33
CA ALA A 208 2.82 2.16 11.67
C ALA A 208 1.61 2.66 12.46
N ASP A 209 1.14 3.85 12.13
CA ASP A 209 -0.16 4.29 12.59
C ASP A 209 -1.23 3.80 11.60
N VAL A 210 -2.20 3.05 12.11
CA VAL A 210 -3.42 2.72 11.36
C VAL A 210 -4.48 3.77 11.71
N GLU A 211 -4.88 4.54 10.72
CA GLU A 211 -5.80 5.67 10.89
C GLU A 211 -7.07 5.47 10.06
N PRO A 212 -8.22 5.99 10.50
CA PRO A 212 -9.37 6.06 9.61
C PRO A 212 -9.07 6.96 8.42
N VAL A 213 -9.61 6.63 7.24
CA VAL A 213 -9.41 7.42 6.02
C VAL A 213 -9.77 8.90 6.21
N SER A 214 -10.77 9.19 7.05
CA SER A 214 -11.19 10.55 7.37
C SER A 214 -10.08 11.37 8.05
N ALA A 215 -9.27 10.77 8.91
CA ALA A 215 -8.14 11.45 9.56
C ALA A 215 -7.05 11.79 8.54
N VAL A 216 -6.75 10.86 7.62
CA VAL A 216 -5.76 11.09 6.55
C VAL A 216 -6.25 12.17 5.59
N LYS A 217 -7.53 12.15 5.19
CA LYS A 217 -8.15 13.20 4.37
C LYS A 217 -8.05 14.57 5.04
N ASN A 218 -8.41 14.66 6.31
CA ASN A 218 -8.34 15.90 7.07
C ASN A 218 -6.92 16.47 7.12
N TRP A 219 -5.94 15.62 7.38
CA TRP A 219 -4.54 16.03 7.38
C TRP A 219 -4.11 16.57 6.00
N LEU A 220 -4.40 15.84 4.91
CA LEU A 220 -4.08 16.28 3.55
C LEU A 220 -4.78 17.61 3.19
N GLN A 221 -6.04 17.77 3.57
CA GLN A 221 -6.80 19.01 3.28
C GLN A 221 -6.20 20.23 4.01
N GLN A 222 -5.82 20.06 5.28
CA GLN A 222 -5.26 21.14 6.10
C GLN A 222 -3.79 21.42 5.78
N HIS A 223 -3.09 20.49 5.13
CA HIS A 223 -1.69 20.67 4.79
C HIS A 223 -1.50 21.84 3.82
N PRO A 224 -0.53 22.75 4.06
CA PRO A 224 -0.33 23.95 3.22
C PRO A 224 0.13 23.63 1.79
N GLY A 225 0.51 22.39 1.53
CA GLY A 225 1.13 21.96 0.28
C GLY A 225 2.65 22.03 0.32
N CYS A 226 3.29 21.25 -0.53
CA CYS A 226 4.74 21.19 -0.67
C CYS A 226 5.19 22.07 -1.85
N LYS A 227 6.38 22.66 -1.74
CA LYS A 227 6.98 23.35 -2.89
C LYS A 227 7.25 22.31 -3.99
N PRO A 228 6.93 22.60 -5.25
CA PRO A 228 7.31 21.74 -6.36
C PRO A 228 8.83 21.56 -6.36
N ILE A 229 9.29 20.33 -6.60
CA ILE A 229 10.70 20.13 -6.90
C ILE A 229 10.97 20.78 -8.26
N ARG A 230 11.99 21.62 -8.33
CA ARG A 230 12.39 22.19 -9.62
C ARG A 230 12.72 21.03 -10.56
N GLN A 231 11.92 20.88 -11.60
CA GLN A 231 12.29 20.01 -12.71
C GLN A 231 13.69 20.46 -13.16
N ALA A 232 14.61 19.51 -13.34
CA ALA A 232 15.85 19.80 -14.02
C ALA A 232 15.47 20.54 -15.32
N ARG A 233 16.03 21.75 -15.54
CA ARG A 233 15.77 22.50 -16.75
C ARG A 233 16.07 21.53 -17.89
N GLY A 234 15.09 21.30 -18.76
CA GLY A 234 15.24 20.39 -19.85
C GLY A 234 16.52 20.68 -20.59
N CYS A 235 17.41 19.70 -20.70
CA CYS A 235 18.40 19.70 -21.74
C CYS A 235 17.62 19.59 -23.05
N SER A 236 17.43 20.72 -23.71
CA SER A 236 17.09 20.70 -25.13
C SER A 236 18.32 20.13 -25.84
N PHE A 237 18.19 18.88 -26.30
CA PHE A 237 19.10 18.31 -27.30
C PHE A 237 18.75 18.85 -28.65
#